data_897992214d342c7388be6537cfaef3a8
#
_entry.id   897992214d342c7388be6537cfaef3a8
#
_cell.length_a   1.000
_cell.length_b   1.000
_cell.length_c   1.000
_cell.angle_alpha   90.00
_cell.angle_beta   90.00
_cell.angle_gamma   90.00
#
_symmetry.space_group_name_H-M   'P 1'
#
loop_
_entity.id
_entity.type
_entity.pdbx_description
1 polymer ?
#
loop_
_entity_poly.entity_id
_entity_poly.type
_entity_poly.pdbx_seq_one_letter_code
_entity_poly.pdbx_strand_id
1 'polypeptide(L)'
;MRARSLSPETIRTRLQHVRTTARGLECAPSKVTPEMLLEYVSTKPWQSETRHSYYASLKQFFAWYSRIYRYENPALVLPTVKRGSPMPRPIPDNLLAEALAGCTPRHRLALELAALAGLRSGEVARVNAGDITVDLLGYSLVVHGKGNKQRVVPITDDLAAAIRDLAEPGTGWVFPGADGGHVTPRWISKLGASLLPSPWTMHTLRHRFGTHAYAGDRDLVAVQRLLGHASVSTTQRYVEPPSDAMRRAANSAQIID
;
A
#
# COMPACT_ATOMS: atom_id res chain seq x y z
N MET A 1 -9.15 -7.42 -19.45
CA MET A 1 -8.42 -7.16 -18.17
C MET A 1 -7.57 -8.37 -17.74
N ARG A 2 -8.10 -9.60 -17.74
CA ARG A 2 -7.32 -10.81 -17.40
C ARG A 2 -6.12 -11.01 -18.32
N ALA A 3 -6.30 -10.85 -19.64
CA ALA A 3 -5.22 -10.95 -20.62
C ALA A 3 -4.09 -9.90 -20.46
N ARG A 4 -4.22 -8.91 -19.58
CA ARG A 4 -3.18 -7.93 -19.25
C ARG A 4 -2.52 -8.20 -17.90
N SER A 5 -2.68 -9.41 -17.35
CA SER A 5 -2.11 -9.83 -16.05
C SER A 5 -2.40 -8.87 -14.89
N LEU A 6 -3.56 -8.20 -14.91
CA LEU A 6 -3.98 -7.34 -13.81
C LEU A 6 -4.37 -8.19 -12.60
N SER A 7 -4.00 -7.72 -11.40
CA SER A 7 -4.39 -8.40 -10.17
C SER A 7 -5.91 -8.46 -10.01
N PRO A 8 -6.45 -9.53 -9.37
CA PRO A 8 -7.89 -9.67 -9.10
C PRO A 8 -8.50 -8.43 -8.43
N GLU A 9 -7.79 -7.82 -7.50
CA GLU A 9 -8.22 -6.60 -6.80
C GLU A 9 -8.33 -5.40 -7.74
N THR A 10 -7.35 -5.22 -8.64
CA THR A 10 -7.40 -4.17 -9.67
C THR A 10 -8.59 -4.37 -10.60
N ILE A 11 -8.87 -5.62 -11.00
CA ILE A 11 -10.02 -5.95 -11.83
C ILE A 11 -11.32 -5.62 -11.09
N ARG A 12 -11.44 -6.03 -9.83
CA ARG A 12 -12.61 -5.76 -8.99
C ARG A 12 -12.87 -4.25 -8.87
N THR A 13 -11.85 -3.49 -8.52
CA THR A 13 -11.94 -2.02 -8.38
C THR A 13 -12.39 -1.36 -9.67
N ARG A 14 -11.79 -1.72 -10.81
CA ARG A 14 -12.17 -1.15 -12.11
C ARG A 14 -13.59 -1.50 -12.51
N LEU A 15 -14.00 -2.75 -12.31
CA LEU A 15 -15.37 -3.17 -12.55
C LEU A 15 -16.38 -2.42 -11.67
N GLN A 16 -16.01 -2.20 -10.39
CA GLN A 16 -16.83 -1.41 -9.48
C GLN A 16 -16.99 0.03 -9.97
N HIS A 17 -15.90 0.68 -10.41
CA HIS A 17 -15.97 2.04 -10.97
C HIS A 17 -16.90 2.12 -12.18
N VAL A 18 -16.75 1.19 -13.14
CA VAL A 18 -17.59 1.15 -14.33
C VAL A 18 -19.05 0.90 -13.96
N ARG A 19 -19.33 -0.06 -13.07
CA ARG A 19 -20.71 -0.36 -12.61
C ARG A 19 -21.36 0.82 -11.89
N THR A 20 -20.59 1.50 -11.02
CA THR A 20 -21.09 2.68 -10.30
C THR A 20 -21.41 3.81 -11.27
N THR A 21 -20.56 4.05 -12.27
CA THR A 21 -20.81 5.06 -13.30
C THR A 21 -22.02 4.68 -14.17
N ALA A 22 -22.13 3.41 -14.59
CA ALA A 22 -23.27 2.95 -15.39
C ALA A 22 -24.62 3.12 -14.67
N ARG A 23 -24.64 2.84 -13.34
CA ARG A 23 -25.85 3.10 -12.52
C ARG A 23 -26.19 4.58 -12.42
N GLY A 24 -25.19 5.45 -12.35
CA GLY A 24 -25.43 6.89 -12.23
C GLY A 24 -25.75 7.57 -13.55
N LEU A 25 -25.41 6.98 -14.68
CA LEU A 25 -25.78 7.47 -16.02
C LEU A 25 -27.11 6.89 -16.54
N GLU A 26 -27.55 5.79 -15.95
CA GLU A 26 -28.83 5.10 -16.28
C GLU A 26 -29.04 4.82 -17.77
N CYS A 27 -27.97 4.66 -18.54
CA CYS A 27 -28.02 4.41 -19.97
C CYS A 27 -27.02 3.34 -20.42
N ALA A 28 -27.26 2.78 -21.60
CA ALA A 28 -26.32 1.84 -22.22
C ALA A 28 -25.00 2.54 -22.62
N PRO A 29 -23.86 1.83 -22.59
CA PRO A 29 -22.56 2.41 -22.94
C PRO A 29 -22.51 3.08 -24.33
N SER A 30 -23.33 2.59 -25.28
CA SER A 30 -23.45 3.14 -26.64
C SER A 30 -24.15 4.50 -26.70
N LYS A 31 -24.87 4.88 -25.64
CA LYS A 31 -25.60 6.16 -25.55
C LYS A 31 -24.88 7.19 -24.70
N VAL A 32 -23.74 6.83 -24.10
CA VAL A 32 -22.95 7.76 -23.27
C VAL A 32 -22.25 8.76 -24.17
N THR A 33 -22.56 10.04 -24.00
CA THR A 33 -21.85 11.14 -24.68
C THR A 33 -20.72 11.71 -23.82
N PRO A 34 -19.77 12.46 -24.42
CA PRO A 34 -18.75 13.18 -23.67
C PRO A 34 -19.33 14.12 -22.61
N GLU A 35 -20.42 14.84 -22.95
CA GLU A 35 -21.07 15.80 -22.07
C GLU A 35 -21.70 15.10 -20.86
N MET A 36 -22.46 14.01 -21.08
CA MET A 36 -23.03 13.20 -20.00
C MET A 36 -21.96 12.70 -19.04
N LEU A 37 -20.81 12.27 -19.58
CA LEU A 37 -19.72 11.75 -18.76
C LEU A 37 -19.06 12.86 -17.93
N LEU A 38 -18.81 14.05 -18.53
CA LEU A 38 -18.31 15.22 -17.84
C LEU A 38 -19.24 15.70 -16.73
N GLU A 39 -20.52 15.83 -17.04
CA GLU A 39 -21.54 16.22 -16.05
C GLU A 39 -21.54 15.25 -14.87
N TYR A 40 -21.64 13.95 -15.16
CA TYR A 40 -21.62 12.92 -14.11
C TYR A 40 -20.40 13.02 -13.19
N VAL A 41 -19.19 13.14 -13.75
CA VAL A 41 -17.98 13.17 -12.92
C VAL A 41 -17.78 14.51 -12.21
N SER A 42 -18.36 15.61 -12.72
CA SER A 42 -18.30 16.94 -12.11
C SER A 42 -19.10 17.01 -10.80
N THR A 43 -20.22 16.29 -10.74
CA THR A 43 -21.08 16.24 -9.53
C THR A 43 -20.48 15.42 -8.38
N LYS A 44 -19.38 14.68 -8.61
CA LYS A 44 -18.83 13.76 -7.59
C LYS A 44 -17.82 14.46 -6.69
N PRO A 45 -17.98 14.39 -5.36
CA PRO A 45 -17.04 14.98 -4.39
C PRO A 45 -15.78 14.11 -4.22
N TRP A 46 -15.21 13.66 -5.34
CA TRP A 46 -14.04 12.80 -5.30
C TRP A 46 -12.75 13.57 -5.02
N GLN A 47 -11.98 13.08 -4.08
CA GLN A 47 -10.59 13.50 -3.90
C GLN A 47 -9.75 13.12 -5.13
N SER A 48 -8.63 13.81 -5.35
CA SER A 48 -7.78 13.66 -6.55
C SER A 48 -7.40 12.22 -6.87
N GLU A 49 -7.02 11.40 -5.87
CA GLU A 49 -6.66 9.99 -6.07
C GLU A 49 -7.86 9.13 -6.51
N THR A 50 -9.02 9.35 -5.89
CA THR A 50 -10.26 8.66 -6.27
C THR A 50 -10.66 9.04 -7.70
N ARG A 51 -10.64 10.33 -8.01
CA ARG A 51 -10.92 10.87 -9.34
C ARG A 51 -9.98 10.28 -10.40
N HIS A 52 -8.68 10.26 -10.14
CA HIS A 52 -7.69 9.64 -11.02
C HIS A 52 -8.02 8.15 -11.26
N SER A 53 -8.37 7.40 -10.22
CA SER A 53 -8.68 5.98 -10.31
C SER A 53 -9.95 5.71 -11.13
N TYR A 54 -11.01 6.52 -10.94
CA TYR A 54 -12.22 6.44 -11.76
C TYR A 54 -11.94 6.78 -13.22
N TYR A 55 -11.25 7.88 -13.50
CA TYR A 55 -10.93 8.29 -14.88
C TYR A 55 -10.09 7.23 -15.59
N ALA A 56 -9.10 6.67 -14.94
CA ALA A 56 -8.31 5.57 -15.51
C ALA A 56 -9.15 4.34 -15.84
N SER A 57 -10.14 4.01 -15.00
CA SER A 57 -11.06 2.89 -15.23
C SER A 57 -12.01 3.16 -16.40
N LEU A 58 -12.58 4.37 -16.47
CA LEU A 58 -13.51 4.77 -17.53
C LEU A 58 -12.81 4.90 -18.88
N LYS A 59 -11.63 5.55 -18.92
CA LYS A 59 -10.81 5.63 -20.14
C LYS A 59 -10.47 4.24 -20.69
N GLN A 60 -10.11 3.28 -19.83
CA GLN A 60 -9.82 1.92 -20.30
C GLN A 60 -11.06 1.15 -20.73
N PHE A 61 -12.20 1.34 -20.06
CA PHE A 61 -13.43 0.70 -20.44
C PHE A 61 -13.91 1.22 -21.80
N PHE A 62 -14.03 2.53 -21.97
CA PHE A 62 -14.52 3.10 -23.21
C PHE A 62 -13.54 2.93 -24.39
N ALA A 63 -12.21 2.94 -24.14
CA ALA A 63 -11.23 2.60 -25.16
C ALA A 63 -11.38 1.14 -25.66
N TRP A 64 -11.69 0.20 -24.76
CA TRP A 64 -12.01 -1.16 -25.14
C TRP A 64 -13.35 -1.24 -25.87
N TYR A 65 -14.39 -0.61 -25.33
CA TYR A 65 -15.76 -0.64 -25.88
C TYR A 65 -15.80 -0.04 -27.29
N SER A 66 -15.21 1.11 -27.49
CA SER A 66 -15.14 1.81 -28.79
C SER A 66 -14.44 0.97 -29.85
N ARG A 67 -13.35 0.29 -29.48
CA ARG A 67 -12.62 -0.57 -30.42
C ARG A 67 -13.45 -1.79 -30.85
N ILE A 68 -14.20 -2.40 -29.94
CA ILE A 68 -14.98 -3.62 -30.24
C ILE A 68 -16.26 -3.31 -31.01
N TYR A 69 -16.96 -2.25 -30.61
CA TYR A 69 -18.27 -1.92 -31.15
C TYR A 69 -18.28 -0.76 -32.13
N ARG A 70 -17.11 -0.19 -32.44
CA ARG A 70 -16.90 0.94 -33.38
C ARG A 70 -17.70 2.20 -33.02
N TYR A 71 -17.83 2.50 -31.73
CA TYR A 71 -18.41 3.76 -31.24
C TYR A 71 -17.31 4.78 -30.97
N GLU A 72 -17.68 6.06 -30.99
CA GLU A 72 -16.80 7.13 -30.52
C GLU A 72 -16.49 6.94 -29.02
N ASN A 73 -15.27 7.25 -28.61
CA ASN A 73 -14.84 7.09 -27.21
C ASN A 73 -15.19 8.34 -26.38
N PRO A 74 -16.26 8.35 -25.59
CA PRO A 74 -16.67 9.51 -24.82
C PRO A 74 -15.70 9.86 -23.69
N ALA A 75 -14.83 8.95 -23.28
CA ALA A 75 -13.90 9.18 -22.18
C ALA A 75 -12.63 9.93 -22.60
N LEU A 76 -12.45 10.27 -23.87
CA LEU A 76 -11.34 11.13 -24.32
C LEU A 76 -11.41 12.54 -23.73
N VAL A 77 -12.61 13.02 -23.45
CA VAL A 77 -12.87 14.34 -22.86
C VAL A 77 -12.39 14.44 -21.40
N LEU A 78 -12.24 13.32 -20.69
CA LEU A 78 -11.83 13.34 -19.30
C LEU A 78 -10.41 13.88 -19.15
N PRO A 79 -10.20 14.94 -18.33
CA PRO A 79 -8.88 15.54 -18.18
C PRO A 79 -7.89 14.61 -17.45
N THR A 80 -6.61 14.96 -17.55
CA THR A 80 -5.58 14.33 -16.71
C THR A 80 -5.69 14.89 -15.30
N VAL A 81 -5.79 14.02 -14.31
CA VAL A 81 -5.84 14.41 -12.90
C VAL A 81 -4.42 14.44 -12.34
N LYS A 82 -3.97 15.61 -11.88
CA LYS A 82 -2.73 15.71 -11.10
C LYS A 82 -2.92 14.96 -9.78
N ARG A 83 -2.04 14.00 -9.54
CA ARG A 83 -2.01 13.29 -8.26
C ARG A 83 -1.24 14.11 -7.25
N GLY A 84 -1.80 14.30 -6.07
CA GLY A 84 -1.06 14.85 -4.96
C GLY A 84 0.06 13.89 -4.53
N SER A 85 1.13 14.43 -4.00
CA SER A 85 2.13 13.67 -3.24
C SER A 85 1.89 13.95 -1.75
N PRO A 86 0.94 13.26 -1.10
CA PRO A 86 0.72 13.48 0.32
C PRO A 86 2.00 13.11 1.08
N MET A 87 2.41 13.99 1.98
CA MET A 87 3.53 13.70 2.87
C MET A 87 3.20 12.48 3.73
N PRO A 88 4.19 11.60 3.99
CA PRO A 88 4.03 10.52 4.93
C PRO A 88 3.60 11.07 6.29
N ARG A 89 2.62 10.42 6.89
CA ARG A 89 2.20 10.71 8.26
C ARG A 89 2.51 9.47 9.09
N PRO A 90 3.71 9.36 9.68
CA PRO A 90 4.01 8.27 10.60
C PRO A 90 3.16 8.42 11.87
N ILE A 91 2.69 7.29 12.41
CA ILE A 91 2.05 7.31 13.72
C ILE A 91 3.07 7.70 14.80
N PRO A 92 2.71 8.56 15.77
CA PRO A 92 3.54 8.85 16.92
C PRO A 92 3.81 7.59 17.76
N ASP A 93 5.02 7.51 18.34
CA ASP A 93 5.46 6.31 19.07
C ASP A 93 4.61 6.01 20.31
N ASN A 94 4.17 7.04 21.04
CA ASN A 94 3.28 6.89 22.19
C ASN A 94 1.93 6.26 21.79
N LEU A 95 1.31 6.70 20.69
CA LEU A 95 0.04 6.15 20.22
C LEU A 95 0.20 4.69 19.72
N LEU A 96 1.34 4.38 19.12
CA LEU A 96 1.64 3.00 18.75
C LEU A 96 1.83 2.12 19.99
N ALA A 97 2.58 2.60 21.01
CA ALA A 97 2.79 1.87 22.26
C ALA A 97 1.46 1.59 22.99
N GLU A 98 0.57 2.58 23.08
CA GLU A 98 -0.78 2.43 23.64
C GLU A 98 -1.59 1.38 22.87
N ALA A 99 -1.59 1.44 21.53
CA ALA A 99 -2.30 0.46 20.71
C ALA A 99 -1.75 -0.96 20.92
N LEU A 100 -0.44 -1.12 21.01
CA LEU A 100 0.21 -2.42 21.23
C LEU A 100 -0.10 -3.00 22.62
N ALA A 101 -0.20 -2.17 23.67
CA ALA A 101 -0.44 -2.60 25.03
C ALA A 101 -1.81 -3.30 25.19
N GLY A 102 -2.84 -2.88 24.43
CA GLY A 102 -4.18 -3.46 24.47
C GLY A 102 -4.40 -4.67 23.54
N CYS A 103 -3.37 -5.14 22.84
CA CYS A 103 -3.50 -6.16 21.81
C CYS A 103 -3.33 -7.58 22.37
N THR A 104 -4.07 -8.54 21.79
CA THR A 104 -3.70 -9.97 21.90
C THR A 104 -2.37 -10.21 21.20
N PRO A 105 -1.60 -11.27 21.52
CA PRO A 105 -0.29 -11.52 20.90
C PRO A 105 -0.33 -11.51 19.36
N ARG A 106 -1.34 -12.16 18.76
CA ARG A 106 -1.50 -12.22 17.29
C ARG A 106 -1.85 -10.85 16.67
N HIS A 107 -2.68 -10.08 17.33
CA HIS A 107 -3.04 -8.72 16.88
C HIS A 107 -1.84 -7.76 17.00
N ARG A 108 -1.11 -7.87 18.11
CA ARG A 108 0.13 -7.13 18.34
C ARG A 108 1.16 -7.41 17.23
N LEU A 109 1.39 -8.69 16.92
CA LEU A 109 2.31 -9.10 15.86
C LEU A 109 1.90 -8.53 14.48
N ALA A 110 0.59 -8.43 14.18
CA ALA A 110 0.14 -7.82 12.94
C ALA A 110 0.56 -6.34 12.81
N LEU A 111 0.46 -5.58 13.90
CA LEU A 111 0.91 -4.18 13.94
C LEU A 111 2.44 -4.08 13.89
N GLU A 112 3.13 -4.91 14.64
CA GLU A 112 4.60 -4.93 14.69
C GLU A 112 5.22 -5.28 13.33
N LEU A 113 4.69 -6.24 12.60
CA LEU A 113 5.14 -6.56 11.24
C LEU A 113 5.06 -5.35 10.29
N ALA A 114 4.04 -4.51 10.44
CA ALA A 114 3.94 -3.29 9.65
C ALA A 114 4.85 -2.16 10.18
N ALA A 115 4.98 -2.03 11.50
CA ALA A 115 5.71 -0.94 12.17
C ALA A 115 7.21 -1.18 12.25
N LEU A 116 7.67 -2.44 12.35
CA LEU A 116 9.07 -2.82 12.59
C LEU A 116 9.73 -3.52 11.39
N ALA A 117 8.93 -4.15 10.50
CA ALA A 117 9.43 -4.79 9.28
C ALA A 117 8.87 -4.14 7.99
N GLY A 118 8.03 -3.12 8.12
CA GLY A 118 7.53 -2.34 7.00
C GLY A 118 6.62 -3.09 6.03
N LEU A 119 5.92 -4.14 6.50
CA LEU A 119 5.05 -4.95 5.65
C LEU A 119 3.75 -4.25 5.28
N ARG A 120 3.28 -4.47 4.04
CA ARG A 120 1.92 -4.06 3.62
C ARG A 120 0.88 -5.02 4.21
N SER A 121 -0.37 -4.58 4.37
CA SER A 121 -1.45 -5.46 4.87
C SER A 121 -1.56 -6.79 4.12
N GLY A 122 -1.30 -6.80 2.81
CA GLY A 122 -1.31 -8.04 2.02
C GLY A 122 -0.06 -8.90 2.19
N GLU A 123 1.02 -8.34 2.65
CA GLU A 123 2.26 -9.05 3.01
C GLU A 123 2.12 -9.60 4.43
N VAL A 124 1.62 -8.81 5.39
CA VAL A 124 1.28 -9.27 6.75
C VAL A 124 0.34 -10.47 6.70
N ALA A 125 -0.73 -10.40 5.90
CA ALA A 125 -1.69 -11.50 5.77
C ALA A 125 -1.04 -12.84 5.37
N ARG A 126 0.10 -12.79 4.68
CA ARG A 126 0.81 -13.95 4.11
C ARG A 126 2.08 -14.33 4.86
N VAL A 127 2.30 -13.81 6.06
CA VAL A 127 3.46 -14.21 6.84
C VAL A 127 3.34 -15.67 7.25
N ASN A 128 4.39 -16.41 6.94
CA ASN A 128 4.51 -17.83 7.25
C ASN A 128 5.82 -18.09 8.01
N ALA A 129 5.80 -18.93 9.00
CA ALA A 129 7.01 -19.27 9.77
C ALA A 129 8.10 -19.91 8.90
N GLY A 130 7.71 -20.62 7.81
CA GLY A 130 8.64 -21.18 6.83
C GLY A 130 9.42 -20.15 6.00
N ASP A 131 8.99 -18.88 6.03
CA ASP A 131 9.67 -17.79 5.33
C ASP A 131 10.78 -17.13 6.17
N ILE A 132 11.00 -17.59 7.42
CA ILE A 132 12.10 -17.11 8.25
C ILE A 132 13.38 -17.80 7.82
N THR A 133 14.38 -17.01 7.53
CA THR A 133 15.77 -17.43 7.26
C THR A 133 16.69 -16.91 8.34
N VAL A 134 17.83 -17.58 8.52
CA VAL A 134 18.87 -17.17 9.46
C VAL A 134 20.20 -17.18 8.73
N ASP A 135 21.02 -16.18 9.00
CA ASP A 135 22.40 -16.07 8.53
C ASP A 135 23.32 -15.61 9.67
N LEU A 136 24.57 -15.24 9.35
CA LEU A 136 25.55 -14.78 10.33
C LEU A 136 25.18 -13.44 11.00
N LEU A 137 24.24 -12.70 10.43
CA LEU A 137 23.79 -11.38 10.92
C LEU A 137 22.49 -11.47 11.74
N GLY A 138 21.84 -12.63 11.76
CA GLY A 138 20.61 -12.87 12.49
C GLY A 138 19.45 -13.35 11.61
N TYR A 139 18.22 -13.04 12.03
CA TYR A 139 17.01 -13.46 11.33
C TYR A 139 16.57 -12.52 10.23
N SER A 140 16.04 -13.09 9.16
CA SER A 140 15.41 -12.36 8.07
C SER A 140 14.08 -13.02 7.68
N LEU A 141 13.14 -12.23 7.19
CA LEU A 141 11.85 -12.69 6.66
C LEU A 141 11.81 -12.53 5.14
N VAL A 142 11.52 -13.60 4.43
CA VAL A 142 11.21 -13.55 3.00
C VAL A 142 9.79 -13.06 2.80
N VAL A 143 9.64 -11.89 2.24
CA VAL A 143 8.34 -11.21 2.07
C VAL A 143 7.85 -11.36 0.65
N HIS A 144 6.67 -11.97 0.48
CA HIS A 144 6.02 -12.21 -0.79
C HIS A 144 5.15 -11.02 -1.21
N GLY A 145 5.63 -10.26 -2.18
CA GLY A 145 4.98 -9.06 -2.69
C GLY A 145 4.01 -9.30 -3.86
N LYS A 146 3.51 -8.22 -4.47
CA LYS A 146 2.64 -8.26 -5.64
C LYS A 146 3.41 -8.73 -6.88
N GLY A 147 2.79 -9.61 -7.68
CA GLY A 147 3.38 -10.09 -8.93
C GLY A 147 4.53 -11.09 -8.73
N ASN A 148 4.45 -11.89 -7.69
CA ASN A 148 5.44 -12.89 -7.31
C ASN A 148 6.86 -12.33 -7.02
N LYS A 149 6.95 -11.04 -6.72
CA LYS A 149 8.20 -10.42 -6.30
C LYS A 149 8.47 -10.74 -4.84
N GLN A 150 9.70 -11.13 -4.55
CA GLN A 150 10.16 -11.39 -3.18
C GLN A 150 11.19 -10.34 -2.77
N ARG A 151 11.29 -10.10 -1.47
CA ARG A 151 12.38 -9.37 -0.84
C ARG A 151 12.68 -9.97 0.51
N VAL A 152 13.90 -9.83 0.95
CA VAL A 152 14.34 -10.22 2.28
C VAL A 152 14.33 -8.97 3.18
N VAL A 153 13.76 -9.10 4.36
CA VAL A 153 13.70 -8.03 5.36
C VAL A 153 14.34 -8.57 6.66
N PRO A 154 15.45 -8.00 7.12
CA PRO A 154 16.00 -8.33 8.43
C PRO A 154 14.97 -8.05 9.53
N ILE A 155 14.88 -8.96 10.48
CA ILE A 155 13.97 -8.88 11.63
C ILE A 155 14.71 -9.19 12.93
N THR A 156 14.19 -8.69 14.05
CA THR A 156 14.74 -8.99 15.36
C THR A 156 14.44 -10.42 15.80
N ASP A 157 15.21 -10.94 16.75
CA ASP A 157 15.02 -12.26 17.33
C ASP A 157 13.63 -12.39 17.95
N ASP A 158 13.15 -11.35 18.66
CA ASP A 158 11.83 -11.32 19.27
C ASP A 158 10.71 -11.43 18.20
N LEU A 159 10.88 -10.73 17.08
CA LEU A 159 9.89 -10.78 15.99
C LEU A 159 9.91 -12.16 15.32
N ALA A 160 11.09 -12.77 15.14
CA ALA A 160 11.22 -14.12 14.61
C ALA A 160 10.61 -15.17 15.56
N ALA A 161 10.81 -15.05 16.86
CA ALA A 161 10.20 -15.90 17.89
C ALA A 161 8.68 -15.75 17.86
N ALA A 162 8.15 -14.53 17.90
CA ALA A 162 6.70 -14.28 17.85
C ALA A 162 6.03 -14.83 16.58
N ILE A 163 6.70 -14.78 15.42
CA ILE A 163 6.21 -15.38 14.19
C ILE A 163 6.10 -16.91 14.32
N ARG A 164 7.14 -17.56 14.91
CA ARG A 164 7.16 -19.02 15.09
C ARG A 164 6.11 -19.48 16.10
N ASP A 165 6.02 -18.79 17.24
CA ASP A 165 5.13 -19.15 18.35
C ASP A 165 3.64 -19.02 17.98
N LEU A 166 3.31 -18.06 17.12
CA LEU A 166 1.94 -17.79 16.70
C LEU A 166 1.55 -18.46 15.38
N ALA A 167 2.49 -19.15 14.73
CA ALA A 167 2.22 -19.88 13.50
C ALA A 167 1.30 -21.08 13.74
N GLU A 168 0.33 -21.28 12.86
CA GLU A 168 -0.58 -22.43 12.88
C GLU A 168 0.19 -23.72 12.63
N PRO A 169 0.10 -24.72 13.52
CA PRO A 169 0.71 -26.02 13.30
C PRO A 169 0.25 -26.66 11.97
N GLY A 170 1.20 -27.21 11.22
CA GLY A 170 0.94 -27.88 9.94
C GLY A 170 0.90 -26.96 8.72
N THR A 171 0.40 -25.72 8.85
CA THR A 171 0.35 -24.77 7.73
C THR A 171 1.43 -23.71 7.80
N GLY A 172 1.90 -23.37 8.99
CA GLY A 172 2.88 -22.32 9.25
C GLY A 172 2.33 -20.88 9.14
N TRP A 173 1.05 -20.69 8.82
CA TRP A 173 0.47 -19.35 8.70
C TRP A 173 0.31 -18.68 10.07
N VAL A 174 0.81 -17.44 10.20
CA VAL A 174 0.60 -16.63 11.41
C VAL A 174 -0.83 -16.14 11.52
N PHE A 175 -1.45 -15.85 10.39
CA PHE A 175 -2.83 -15.37 10.28
C PHE A 175 -3.64 -16.37 9.44
N PRO A 176 -4.01 -17.53 9.99
CA PRO A 176 -4.73 -18.56 9.25
C PRO A 176 -6.12 -18.08 8.83
N GLY A 177 -6.52 -18.46 7.62
CA GLY A 177 -7.85 -18.28 7.09
C GLY A 177 -8.72 -19.53 7.25
N ALA A 178 -10.02 -19.41 7.03
CA ALA A 178 -10.97 -20.52 7.18
C ALA A 178 -10.73 -21.67 6.18
N ASP A 179 -10.06 -21.40 5.05
CA ASP A 179 -9.86 -22.37 3.96
C ASP A 179 -8.49 -23.07 4.04
N GLY A 180 -7.85 -23.11 5.21
CA GLY A 180 -6.50 -23.67 5.40
C GLY A 180 -5.37 -22.82 4.81
N GLY A 181 -5.70 -21.68 4.21
CA GLY A 181 -4.77 -20.66 3.75
C GLY A 181 -4.59 -19.54 4.78
N HIS A 182 -4.35 -18.33 4.31
CA HIS A 182 -4.18 -17.14 5.15
C HIS A 182 -5.37 -16.19 5.04
N VAL A 183 -5.54 -15.29 6.02
CA VAL A 183 -6.57 -14.23 5.98
C VAL A 183 -6.40 -13.29 4.77
N THR A 184 -7.45 -12.56 4.45
CA THR A 184 -7.39 -11.59 3.35
C THR A 184 -6.65 -10.30 3.75
N PRO A 185 -6.05 -9.57 2.80
CA PRO A 185 -5.46 -8.25 3.07
C PRO A 185 -6.46 -7.27 3.68
N ARG A 186 -7.74 -7.39 3.31
CA ARG A 186 -8.82 -6.56 3.85
C ARG A 186 -9.07 -6.85 5.33
N TRP A 187 -8.95 -8.11 5.75
CA TRP A 187 -9.07 -8.48 7.16
C TRP A 187 -7.99 -7.77 8.00
N ILE A 188 -6.72 -7.85 7.59
CA ILE A 188 -5.60 -7.15 8.24
C ILE A 188 -5.84 -5.63 8.28
N SER A 189 -6.31 -5.04 7.17
CA SER A 189 -6.60 -3.61 7.13
C SER A 189 -7.72 -3.20 8.10
N LYS A 190 -8.78 -4.03 8.23
CA LYS A 190 -9.86 -3.81 9.19
C LYS A 190 -9.37 -3.96 10.63
N LEU A 191 -8.55 -4.98 10.89
CA LEU A 191 -7.91 -5.19 12.17
C LEU A 191 -7.10 -3.96 12.59
N GLY A 192 -6.24 -3.45 11.71
CA GLY A 192 -5.49 -2.24 11.98
C GLY A 192 -6.38 -1.03 12.26
N ALA A 193 -7.49 -0.87 11.51
CA ALA A 193 -8.44 0.22 11.74
C ALA A 193 -9.23 0.10 13.05
N SER A 194 -9.38 -1.11 13.60
CA SER A 194 -10.04 -1.31 14.91
C SER A 194 -9.10 -1.15 16.11
N LEU A 195 -7.79 -1.31 15.91
CA LEU A 195 -6.78 -1.25 16.96
C LEU A 195 -6.07 0.10 17.05
N LEU A 196 -5.98 0.82 15.94
CA LEU A 196 -5.29 2.11 15.89
C LEU A 196 -6.30 3.26 16.04
N PRO A 197 -5.96 4.34 16.76
CA PRO A 197 -6.80 5.52 16.79
C PRO A 197 -6.87 6.18 15.40
N SER A 198 -8.02 6.78 15.06
CA SER A 198 -8.16 7.54 13.81
C SER A 198 -7.23 8.76 13.84
N PRO A 199 -6.57 9.11 12.72
CA PRO A 199 -6.70 8.57 11.36
C PRO A 199 -5.67 7.49 10.99
N TRP A 200 -5.05 6.84 11.96
CA TRP A 200 -3.94 5.92 11.74
C TRP A 200 -4.39 4.57 11.17
N THR A 201 -3.56 3.95 10.36
CA THR A 201 -3.86 2.72 9.63
C THR A 201 -2.61 1.84 9.52
N MET A 202 -2.75 0.59 9.07
CA MET A 202 -1.61 -0.27 8.75
C MET A 202 -0.60 0.41 7.80
N HIS A 203 -1.06 1.28 6.92
CA HIS A 203 -0.18 1.99 5.99
C HIS A 203 0.65 3.06 6.69
N THR A 204 0.13 3.72 7.69
CA THR A 204 0.86 4.71 8.50
C THR A 204 1.91 4.06 9.41
N LEU A 205 1.71 2.80 9.84
CA LEU A 205 2.74 2.00 10.52
C LEU A 205 3.93 1.73 9.60
N ARG A 206 3.65 1.32 8.36
CA ARG A 206 4.71 1.14 7.36
C ARG A 206 5.40 2.48 7.00
N HIS A 207 4.68 3.60 7.04
CA HIS A 207 5.29 4.93 6.90
C HIS A 207 6.26 5.20 8.05
N ARG A 208 5.84 4.88 9.30
CA ARG A 208 6.72 4.98 10.46
C ARG A 208 8.00 4.17 10.26
N PHE A 209 7.90 2.90 9.84
CA PHE A 209 9.08 2.09 9.52
C PHE A 209 10.02 2.78 8.53
N GLY A 210 9.48 3.25 7.40
CA GLY A 210 10.31 3.92 6.38
C GLY A 210 10.98 5.19 6.88
N THR A 211 10.28 6.00 7.69
CA THR A 211 10.81 7.22 8.29
C THR A 211 11.93 6.91 9.30
N HIS A 212 11.70 5.94 10.19
CA HIS A 212 12.70 5.54 11.20
C HIS A 212 13.92 4.87 10.57
N ALA A 213 13.71 3.96 9.60
CA ALA A 213 14.83 3.33 8.89
C ALA A 213 15.69 4.37 8.16
N TYR A 214 15.07 5.37 7.52
CA TYR A 214 15.82 6.45 6.89
C TYR A 214 16.52 7.36 7.91
N ALA A 215 15.88 7.66 9.03
CA ALA A 215 16.48 8.51 10.07
C ALA A 215 17.72 7.86 10.70
N GLY A 216 17.74 6.51 10.83
CA GLY A 216 18.85 5.77 11.41
C GLY A 216 20.11 5.78 10.55
N ASP A 217 19.97 5.41 9.27
CA ASP A 217 21.14 5.15 8.40
C ASP A 217 21.25 6.12 7.20
N ARG A 218 20.18 6.88 6.90
CA ARG A 218 20.08 7.82 5.76
C ARG A 218 20.34 7.20 4.39
N ASP A 219 20.37 5.88 4.29
CA ASP A 219 20.47 5.17 3.03
C ASP A 219 19.08 4.97 2.40
N LEU A 220 18.75 5.82 1.42
CA LEU A 220 17.50 5.76 0.70
C LEU A 220 17.35 4.48 -0.13
N VAL A 221 18.48 3.92 -0.62
CA VAL A 221 18.48 2.71 -1.43
C VAL A 221 18.18 1.50 -0.57
N ALA A 222 18.76 1.43 0.64
CA ALA A 222 18.44 0.40 1.63
C ALA A 222 16.96 0.45 2.01
N VAL A 223 16.42 1.63 2.35
CA VAL A 223 14.99 1.82 2.67
C VAL A 223 14.10 1.41 1.50
N GLN A 224 14.47 1.77 0.26
CA GLN A 224 13.74 1.37 -0.94
C GLN A 224 13.66 -0.16 -1.07
N ARG A 225 14.78 -0.85 -0.87
CA ARG A 225 14.85 -2.32 -0.94
C ARG A 225 14.03 -2.97 0.17
N LEU A 226 14.17 -2.52 1.42
CA LEU A 226 13.39 -3.00 2.57
C LEU A 226 11.88 -2.84 2.33
N LEU A 227 11.46 -1.70 1.82
CA LEU A 227 10.07 -1.45 1.49
C LEU A 227 9.60 -2.14 0.21
N GLY A 228 10.49 -2.59 -0.67
CA GLY A 228 10.13 -3.18 -1.96
C GLY A 228 9.37 -2.18 -2.86
N HIS A 229 9.90 -0.97 -2.98
CA HIS A 229 9.39 0.04 -3.89
C HIS A 229 10.03 -0.14 -5.27
N ALA A 230 9.20 -0.21 -6.32
CA ALA A 230 9.66 -0.35 -7.69
C ALA A 230 10.34 0.93 -8.23
N SER A 231 10.14 2.08 -7.56
CA SER A 231 10.69 3.38 -7.95
C SER A 231 11.18 4.14 -6.73
N VAL A 232 12.33 4.79 -6.87
CA VAL A 232 12.91 5.71 -5.86
C VAL A 232 11.94 6.84 -5.53
N SER A 233 11.19 7.35 -6.51
CA SER A 233 10.21 8.41 -6.30
C SER A 233 9.13 8.06 -5.26
N THR A 234 8.85 6.77 -5.07
CA THR A 234 7.93 6.32 -4.02
C THR A 234 8.60 6.37 -2.65
N THR A 235 9.91 6.12 -2.59
CA THR A 235 10.69 6.12 -1.35
C THR A 235 11.07 7.55 -0.94
N GLN A 236 11.30 8.45 -1.88
CA GLN A 236 11.55 9.88 -1.61
C GLN A 236 10.43 10.55 -0.79
N ARG A 237 9.23 10.00 -0.79
CA ARG A 237 8.13 10.48 0.07
C ARG A 237 8.38 10.25 1.57
N TYR A 238 9.27 9.33 1.93
CA TYR A 238 9.65 9.05 3.33
C TYR A 238 10.83 9.90 3.80
N VAL A 239 11.44 10.62 2.85
CA VAL A 239 12.54 11.53 3.10
C VAL A 239 11.96 12.91 3.38
N GLU A 240 11.45 13.10 4.59
CA GLU A 240 11.44 14.43 5.17
C GLU A 240 12.91 14.67 5.63
N PRO A 241 13.65 15.60 5.01
CA PRO A 241 14.99 15.88 5.54
C PRO A 241 14.81 16.32 6.98
N PRO A 242 15.55 15.73 7.94
CA PRO A 242 15.57 16.22 9.31
C PRO A 242 15.75 17.73 9.27
N SER A 243 15.10 18.47 10.15
CA SER A 243 15.12 19.94 10.17
C SER A 243 16.52 20.55 10.14
N ASP A 244 17.52 19.78 10.57
CA ASP A 244 18.95 20.13 10.55
C ASP A 244 19.70 19.69 9.28
N ALA A 245 19.14 18.79 8.45
CA ALA A 245 19.83 18.26 7.27
C ALA A 245 20.07 19.32 6.20
N MET A 246 19.08 20.19 5.97
CA MET A 246 19.25 21.31 5.05
C MET A 246 20.31 22.30 5.55
N ARG A 247 20.34 22.54 6.87
CA ARG A 247 21.35 23.41 7.49
C ARG A 247 22.74 22.78 7.38
N ARG A 248 22.89 21.48 7.65
CA ARG A 248 24.17 20.77 7.49
C ARG A 248 24.65 20.78 6.04
N ALA A 249 23.76 20.50 5.09
CA ALA A 249 24.10 20.56 3.67
C ALA A 249 24.53 21.96 3.22
N ALA A 250 23.84 23.00 3.68
CA ALA A 250 24.21 24.37 3.42
C ALA A 250 25.59 24.73 4.04
N ASN A 251 25.85 24.29 5.29
CA ASN A 251 27.13 24.51 5.95
C ASN A 251 28.29 23.76 5.26
N SER A 252 28.03 22.54 4.75
CA SER A 252 29.04 21.77 4.01
C SER A 252 29.40 22.37 2.65
N ALA A 253 28.58 23.27 2.14
CA ALA A 253 28.85 24.00 0.89
C ALA A 253 29.62 25.31 1.11
N GLN A 254 29.91 25.68 2.37
CA GLN A 254 30.75 26.87 2.66
C GLN A 254 32.19 26.60 2.28
N ILE A 255 32.81 27.56 1.63
CA ILE A 255 34.27 27.54 1.36
C ILE A 255 34.98 27.71 2.72
N ILE A 256 35.81 26.76 3.09
CA ILE A 256 36.70 26.88 4.24
C ILE A 256 37.92 27.65 3.73
N ASP A 257 38.09 28.91 4.16
CA ASP A 257 39.32 29.69 3.95
C ASP A 257 40.46 29.13 4.76
#